data_867ca0a53a886e7ea626ab2c150ca69a
#
_entry.id   867ca0a53a886e7ea626ab2c150ca69a
#
_cell.length_a   1.000
_cell.length_b   1.000
_cell.length_c   1.000
_cell.angle_alpha   90.00
_cell.angle_beta   90.00
_cell.angle_gamma   90.00
#
_symmetry.space_group_name_H-M   'P 1'
#
loop_
_entity.id
_entity.type
_entity.pdbx_description
1 polymer ?
#
loop_
_entity_poly.entity_id
_entity_poly.type
_entity_poly.pdbx_seq_one_letter_code
_entity_poly.pdbx_strand_id
1 'polypeptide(L)'
;MIHLHGISKTVSSGGRPLTILHPLELHIPRGRSIAIVGPSGSGKSTLLGLIAGLDAPTTGRIVIDGDDITALGEDALARLRGRKIGFVFQSFHLVSSLTAFENVLVPLELAGHTDPETRAATLLQMVGLDERGHHYPSQLSGGEQQRVAVARALANDPPLLLADEPTGNLDTANGRAIVDLLFGVNRAARTTLVLVTHDRELAALADIQIALRDGRVVERQERHAGVAPVVPPAVGTLLVH
;
A
#
# COMPACT_ATOMS: atom_id res chain seq x y z
N MET A 1 12.95 7.29 -3.59
CA MET A 1 12.26 5.99 -3.44
C MET A 1 11.52 5.60 -4.71
N ILE A 2 10.56 6.39 -5.16
CA ILE A 2 9.85 6.16 -6.42
C ILE A 2 10.10 7.33 -7.35
N HIS A 3 10.43 7.03 -8.61
CA HIS A 3 10.55 8.03 -9.68
C HIS A 3 9.73 7.57 -10.88
N LEU A 4 8.75 8.35 -11.25
CA LEU A 4 7.93 8.19 -12.46
C LEU A 4 8.38 9.22 -13.48
N HIS A 5 8.84 8.77 -14.65
CA HIS A 5 9.36 9.63 -15.71
C HIS A 5 8.47 9.54 -16.94
N GLY A 6 7.65 10.56 -17.20
CA GLY A 6 6.77 10.67 -18.36
C GLY A 6 5.78 9.51 -18.49
N ILE A 7 5.35 8.88 -17.38
CA ILE A 7 4.49 7.71 -17.43
C ILE A 7 3.10 8.10 -17.91
N SER A 8 2.56 7.32 -18.82
CA SER A 8 1.16 7.43 -19.27
C SER A 8 0.49 6.06 -19.30
N LYS A 9 -0.85 6.05 -19.28
CA LYS A 9 -1.62 4.83 -19.45
C LYS A 9 -2.82 5.09 -20.38
N THR A 10 -2.84 4.36 -21.49
CA THR A 10 -3.95 4.32 -22.44
C THR A 10 -4.41 2.88 -22.60
N VAL A 11 -5.70 2.66 -22.53
CA VAL A 11 -6.35 1.34 -22.72
C VAL A 11 -7.29 1.37 -23.92
N SER A 12 -7.63 0.21 -24.47
CA SER A 12 -8.68 0.11 -25.49
C SER A 12 -10.03 -0.08 -24.81
N SER A 13 -10.98 0.80 -25.10
CA SER A 13 -12.36 0.72 -24.59
C SER A 13 -13.31 0.78 -25.77
N GLY A 14 -14.02 -0.31 -26.06
CA GLY A 14 -14.94 -0.40 -27.21
C GLY A 14 -14.25 -0.14 -28.55
N GLY A 15 -12.98 -0.54 -28.71
CA GLY A 15 -12.19 -0.33 -29.92
C GLY A 15 -11.63 1.10 -30.08
N ARG A 16 -11.81 1.97 -29.08
CA ARG A 16 -11.25 3.34 -29.07
C ARG A 16 -10.20 3.49 -27.98
N PRO A 17 -9.11 4.25 -28.21
CA PRO A 17 -8.15 4.54 -27.17
C PRO A 17 -8.77 5.44 -26.09
N LEU A 18 -8.65 5.03 -24.84
CA LEU A 18 -9.03 5.81 -23.66
C LEU A 18 -7.78 6.06 -22.83
N THR A 19 -7.37 7.32 -22.69
CA THR A 19 -6.24 7.71 -21.86
C THR A 19 -6.72 7.83 -20.42
N ILE A 20 -6.21 6.95 -19.55
CA ILE A 20 -6.47 6.95 -18.10
C ILE A 20 -5.52 7.88 -17.37
N LEU A 21 -4.23 7.84 -17.76
CA LEU A 21 -3.20 8.74 -17.22
C LEU A 21 -2.48 9.42 -18.38
N HIS A 22 -2.44 10.74 -18.34
CA HIS A 22 -1.62 11.54 -19.23
C HIS A 22 -0.16 11.52 -18.76
N PRO A 23 0.81 11.81 -19.63
CA PRO A 23 2.21 11.84 -19.23
C PRO A 23 2.42 12.67 -17.96
N LEU A 24 2.98 12.05 -16.94
CA LEU A 24 3.21 12.66 -15.64
C LEU A 24 4.62 12.34 -15.10
N GLU A 25 5.15 13.31 -14.37
CA GLU A 25 6.39 13.19 -13.59
C GLU A 25 6.04 13.18 -12.11
N LEU A 26 6.59 12.24 -11.35
CA LEU A 26 6.39 12.18 -9.93
C LEU A 26 7.63 11.63 -9.22
N HIS A 27 8.05 12.34 -8.18
CA HIS A 27 9.09 11.87 -7.27
C HIS A 27 8.52 11.73 -5.85
N ILE A 28 8.67 10.52 -5.27
CA ILE A 28 8.29 10.20 -3.91
C ILE A 28 9.56 9.88 -3.12
N PRO A 29 9.92 10.69 -2.11
CA PRO A 29 11.09 10.45 -1.26
C PRO A 29 10.91 9.22 -0.38
N ARG A 30 12.03 8.61 0.04
CA ARG A 30 12.01 7.47 0.98
C ARG A 30 11.50 7.91 2.36
N GLY A 31 10.73 7.03 3.01
CA GLY A 31 10.26 7.22 4.38
C GLY A 31 9.15 8.26 4.56
N ARG A 32 8.67 8.88 3.48
CA ARG A 32 7.57 9.85 3.52
C ARG A 32 6.23 9.15 3.31
N SER A 33 5.19 9.76 3.85
CA SER A 33 3.80 9.37 3.58
C SER A 33 3.19 10.28 2.53
N ILE A 34 2.55 9.69 1.52
CA ILE A 34 1.94 10.39 0.39
C ILE A 34 0.47 9.97 0.26
N ALA A 35 -0.42 10.95 0.17
CA ALA A 35 -1.82 10.71 -0.17
C ALA A 35 -2.11 11.17 -1.61
N ILE A 36 -2.62 10.27 -2.43
CA ILE A 36 -3.13 10.56 -3.77
C ILE A 36 -4.64 10.69 -3.66
N VAL A 37 -5.15 11.89 -3.92
CA VAL A 37 -6.58 12.23 -3.81
C VAL A 37 -7.15 12.61 -5.16
N GLY A 38 -8.46 12.50 -5.30
CA GLY A 38 -9.18 12.91 -6.52
C GLY A 38 -10.53 12.22 -6.65
N PRO A 39 -11.38 12.66 -7.58
CA PRO A 39 -12.68 12.04 -7.81
C PRO A 39 -12.56 10.59 -8.29
N SER A 40 -13.65 9.83 -8.22
CA SER A 40 -13.71 8.49 -8.81
C SER A 40 -13.40 8.57 -10.31
N GLY A 41 -12.66 7.59 -10.83
CA GLY A 41 -12.26 7.56 -12.24
C GLY A 41 -11.09 8.49 -12.61
N SER A 42 -10.49 9.24 -11.68
CA SER A 42 -9.36 10.13 -11.99
C SER A 42 -8.03 9.44 -12.28
N GLY A 43 -7.95 8.10 -12.17
CA GLY A 43 -6.75 7.31 -12.45
C GLY A 43 -5.92 6.93 -11.23
N LYS A 44 -6.38 7.17 -9.99
CA LYS A 44 -5.62 6.91 -8.73
C LYS A 44 -5.20 5.45 -8.58
N SER A 45 -6.15 4.52 -8.64
CA SER A 45 -5.86 3.08 -8.52
C SER A 45 -5.02 2.57 -9.68
N THR A 46 -5.20 3.15 -10.90
CA THR A 46 -4.33 2.86 -12.04
C THR A 46 -2.89 3.30 -11.75
N LEU A 47 -2.70 4.51 -11.25
CA LEU A 47 -1.38 5.02 -10.87
C LEU A 47 -0.73 4.13 -9.81
N LEU A 48 -1.51 3.72 -8.79
CA LEU A 48 -1.02 2.82 -7.74
C LEU A 48 -0.65 1.44 -8.31
N GLY A 49 -1.46 0.89 -9.21
CA GLY A 49 -1.19 -0.38 -9.89
C GLY A 49 0.08 -0.35 -10.76
N LEU A 50 0.34 0.78 -11.44
CA LEU A 50 1.59 0.98 -12.19
C LEU A 50 2.80 1.05 -11.25
N ILE A 51 2.70 1.76 -10.11
CA ILE A 51 3.76 1.80 -9.09
C ILE A 51 3.99 0.41 -8.50
N ALA A 52 2.93 -0.40 -8.31
CA ALA A 52 3.05 -1.76 -7.81
C ALA A 52 3.64 -2.75 -8.84
N GLY A 53 3.81 -2.35 -10.11
CA GLY A 53 4.16 -3.28 -11.19
C GLY A 53 3.09 -4.36 -11.42
N LEU A 54 1.82 -4.05 -11.10
CA LEU A 54 0.67 -4.91 -11.41
C LEU A 54 0.14 -4.67 -12.83
N ASP A 55 0.53 -3.54 -13.43
CA ASP A 55 0.23 -3.17 -14.80
C ASP A 55 1.44 -2.41 -15.38
N ALA A 56 1.55 -2.37 -16.70
CA ALA A 56 2.62 -1.67 -17.39
C ALA A 56 2.15 -0.30 -17.90
N PRO A 57 2.97 0.76 -17.83
CA PRO A 57 2.66 2.03 -18.47
C PRO A 57 2.67 1.89 -19.99
N THR A 58 1.91 2.73 -20.69
CA THR A 58 1.95 2.82 -22.15
C THR A 58 3.21 3.53 -22.63
N THR A 59 3.66 4.54 -21.89
CA THR A 59 4.93 5.25 -22.14
C THR A 59 5.59 5.59 -20.81
N GLY A 60 6.86 5.95 -20.87
CA GLY A 60 7.63 6.41 -19.73
C GLY A 60 8.29 5.28 -18.95
N ARG A 61 8.84 5.61 -17.78
CA ARG A 61 9.66 4.72 -16.97
C ARG A 61 9.33 4.87 -15.49
N ILE A 62 9.33 3.73 -14.77
CA ILE A 62 9.09 3.65 -13.33
C ILE A 62 10.34 3.07 -12.66
N VAL A 63 10.91 3.82 -11.74
CA VAL A 63 12.05 3.38 -10.93
C VAL A 63 11.64 3.29 -9.48
N ILE A 64 11.82 2.13 -8.84
CA ILE A 64 11.53 1.87 -7.43
C ILE A 64 12.81 1.44 -6.75
N ASP A 65 13.23 2.22 -5.76
CA ASP A 65 14.41 1.92 -4.96
C ASP A 65 15.67 1.65 -5.79
N GLY A 66 15.83 2.38 -6.88
CA GLY A 66 16.93 2.26 -7.84
C GLY A 66 16.71 1.27 -8.97
N ASP A 67 15.72 0.38 -8.88
CA ASP A 67 15.42 -0.59 -9.92
C ASP A 67 14.41 0.00 -10.93
N ASP A 68 14.74 -0.05 -12.21
CA ASP A 68 13.79 0.23 -13.30
C ASP A 68 12.88 -0.99 -13.47
N ILE A 69 11.63 -0.84 -13.04
CA ILE A 69 10.65 -1.94 -13.11
C ILE A 69 9.95 -2.03 -14.46
N THR A 70 10.08 -1.02 -15.31
CA THR A 70 9.35 -0.93 -16.59
C THR A 70 9.83 -1.97 -17.59
N ALA A 71 11.12 -2.33 -17.53
CA ALA A 71 11.75 -3.28 -18.44
C ALA A 71 11.80 -4.71 -17.88
N LEU A 72 11.29 -4.95 -16.66
CA LEU A 72 11.33 -6.27 -16.03
C LEU A 72 10.24 -7.19 -16.60
N GLY A 73 10.60 -8.46 -16.83
CA GLY A 73 9.63 -9.53 -17.08
C GLY A 73 8.85 -9.92 -15.80
N GLU A 74 7.71 -10.61 -15.96
CA GLU A 74 6.77 -10.89 -14.86
C GLU A 74 7.42 -11.60 -13.67
N ASP A 75 8.30 -12.58 -13.90
CA ASP A 75 9.00 -13.29 -12.81
C ASP A 75 9.90 -12.37 -11.98
N ALA A 76 10.58 -11.41 -12.64
CA ALA A 76 11.40 -10.43 -11.95
C ALA A 76 10.55 -9.40 -11.19
N LEU A 77 9.43 -8.97 -11.78
CA LEU A 77 8.43 -8.12 -11.12
C LEU A 77 7.82 -8.81 -9.90
N ALA A 78 7.44 -10.10 -10.01
CA ALA A 78 6.91 -10.86 -8.89
C ALA A 78 7.90 -10.95 -7.73
N ARG A 79 9.18 -11.23 -8.01
CA ARG A 79 10.24 -11.24 -6.99
C ARG A 79 10.48 -9.87 -6.37
N LEU A 80 10.40 -8.79 -7.17
CA LEU A 80 10.54 -7.42 -6.68
C LEU A 80 9.36 -7.05 -5.77
N ARG A 81 8.12 -7.33 -6.21
CA ARG A 81 6.91 -7.13 -5.39
C ARG A 81 7.04 -7.82 -4.05
N GLY A 82 7.38 -9.12 -4.05
CA GLY A 82 7.52 -9.90 -2.83
C GLY A 82 8.54 -9.35 -1.82
N ARG A 83 9.60 -8.66 -2.30
CA ARG A 83 10.66 -8.13 -1.43
C ARG A 83 10.51 -6.64 -1.10
N LYS A 84 9.96 -5.84 -2.01
CA LYS A 84 10.00 -4.37 -1.88
C LYS A 84 8.64 -3.72 -1.67
N ILE A 85 7.54 -4.42 -1.92
CA ILE A 85 6.20 -3.81 -1.94
C ILE A 85 5.24 -4.60 -1.07
N GLY A 86 4.69 -3.95 -0.04
CA GLY A 86 3.48 -4.39 0.63
C GLY A 86 2.26 -3.72 0.00
N PHE A 87 1.19 -4.45 -0.21
CA PHE A 87 -0.03 -3.90 -0.79
C PHE A 87 -1.25 -4.18 0.09
N VAL A 88 -1.99 -3.12 0.42
CA VAL A 88 -3.26 -3.17 1.17
C VAL A 88 -4.38 -2.71 0.24
N PHE A 89 -5.31 -3.61 -0.06
CA PHE A 89 -6.43 -3.36 -0.95
C PHE A 89 -7.71 -2.98 -0.18
N GLN A 90 -8.60 -2.27 -0.82
CA GLN A 90 -9.93 -1.94 -0.28
C GLN A 90 -10.76 -3.22 0.02
N SER A 91 -10.68 -4.25 -0.82
CA SER A 91 -11.42 -5.50 -0.69
C SER A 91 -10.62 -6.62 -0.02
N PHE A 92 -9.62 -6.26 0.81
CA PHE A 92 -8.76 -7.14 1.61
C PHE A 92 -7.93 -8.13 0.77
N HIS A 93 -8.50 -8.79 -0.23
CA HIS A 93 -7.90 -9.80 -1.09
C HIS A 93 -7.22 -10.93 -0.31
N LEU A 94 -7.85 -11.38 0.78
CA LEU A 94 -7.42 -12.56 1.50
C LEU A 94 -7.77 -13.82 0.71
N VAL A 95 -6.90 -14.82 0.80
CA VAL A 95 -7.18 -16.14 0.24
C VAL A 95 -8.19 -16.82 1.13
N SER A 96 -9.42 -17.04 0.64
CA SER A 96 -10.57 -17.47 1.43
C SER A 96 -10.44 -18.90 1.98
N SER A 97 -9.61 -19.74 1.35
CA SER A 97 -9.31 -21.11 1.79
C SER A 97 -8.19 -21.20 2.81
N LEU A 98 -7.55 -20.09 3.16
CA LEU A 98 -6.49 -19.99 4.16
C LEU A 98 -7.01 -19.26 5.40
N THR A 99 -6.53 -19.65 6.57
CA THR A 99 -6.75 -18.94 7.83
C THR A 99 -6.08 -17.56 7.83
N ALA A 100 -6.36 -16.73 8.84
CA ALA A 100 -5.66 -15.46 9.03
C ALA A 100 -4.16 -15.65 9.16
N PHE A 101 -3.73 -16.65 9.92
CA PHE A 101 -2.31 -16.99 10.10
C PHE A 101 -1.66 -17.41 8.78
N GLU A 102 -2.27 -18.31 8.04
CA GLU A 102 -1.75 -18.78 6.74
C GLU A 102 -1.70 -17.66 5.70
N ASN A 103 -2.67 -16.74 5.68
CA ASN A 103 -2.60 -15.57 4.81
C ASN A 103 -1.38 -14.68 5.08
N VAL A 104 -0.89 -14.61 6.32
CA VAL A 104 0.32 -13.86 6.69
C VAL A 104 1.57 -14.72 6.49
N LEU A 105 1.48 -16.03 6.69
CA LEU A 105 2.59 -16.99 6.58
C LEU A 105 3.09 -17.16 5.15
N VAL A 106 2.17 -17.31 4.17
CA VAL A 106 2.50 -17.60 2.77
C VAL A 106 3.57 -16.67 2.18
N PRO A 107 3.48 -15.33 2.28
CA PRO A 107 4.53 -14.46 1.74
C PRO A 107 5.89 -14.64 2.42
N LEU A 108 5.94 -15.03 3.69
CA LEU A 108 7.16 -15.30 4.43
C LEU A 108 7.85 -16.57 3.93
N GLU A 109 7.06 -17.65 3.73
CA GLU A 109 7.56 -18.91 3.17
C GLU A 109 8.10 -18.72 1.74
N LEU A 110 7.35 -18.00 0.89
CA LEU A 110 7.75 -17.68 -0.47
C LEU A 110 9.05 -16.84 -0.53
N ALA A 111 9.28 -16.01 0.46
CA ALA A 111 10.51 -15.23 0.59
C ALA A 111 11.67 -16.02 1.19
N GLY A 112 11.42 -17.21 1.72
CA GLY A 112 12.43 -18.09 2.33
C GLY A 112 12.89 -17.60 3.72
N HIS A 113 11.97 -17.03 4.52
CA HIS A 113 12.29 -16.67 5.90
C HIS A 113 12.73 -17.88 6.72
N THR A 114 13.68 -17.70 7.63
CA THR A 114 14.22 -18.79 8.46
C THR A 114 13.25 -19.25 9.56
N ASP A 115 12.39 -18.37 10.03
CA ASP A 115 11.36 -18.63 11.06
C ASP A 115 10.05 -17.90 10.67
N PRO A 116 9.36 -18.39 9.63
CA PRO A 116 8.18 -17.70 9.10
C PRO A 116 6.99 -17.76 10.07
N GLU A 117 6.84 -18.84 10.84
CA GLU A 117 5.74 -19.03 11.79
C GLU A 117 5.80 -18.02 12.94
N THR A 118 6.97 -17.86 13.57
CA THR A 118 7.15 -16.88 14.65
C THR A 118 6.93 -15.45 14.13
N ARG A 119 7.41 -15.16 12.93
CA ARG A 119 7.19 -13.86 12.29
C ARG A 119 5.70 -13.62 12.00
N ALA A 120 4.98 -14.59 11.48
CA ALA A 120 3.54 -14.49 11.20
C ALA A 120 2.75 -14.27 12.50
N ALA A 121 3.06 -15.00 13.57
CA ALA A 121 2.43 -14.82 14.88
C ALA A 121 2.69 -13.40 15.44
N THR A 122 3.93 -12.91 15.36
CA THR A 122 4.29 -11.55 15.78
C THR A 122 3.51 -10.48 15.01
N LEU A 123 3.34 -10.65 13.70
CA LEU A 123 2.57 -9.72 12.87
C LEU A 123 1.09 -9.72 13.22
N LEU A 124 0.50 -10.89 13.49
CA LEU A 124 -0.88 -10.99 13.95
C LEU A 124 -1.07 -10.34 15.33
N GLN A 125 -0.13 -10.55 16.24
CA GLN A 125 -0.13 -9.88 17.54
C GLN A 125 -0.05 -8.35 17.38
N MET A 126 0.82 -7.86 16.50
CA MET A 126 0.97 -6.43 16.22
C MET A 126 -0.35 -5.78 15.76
N VAL A 127 -1.18 -6.51 15.01
CA VAL A 127 -2.47 -6.03 14.55
C VAL A 127 -3.64 -6.40 15.49
N GLY A 128 -3.34 -6.99 16.67
CA GLY A 128 -4.34 -7.38 17.69
C GLY A 128 -5.23 -8.54 17.26
N LEU A 129 -4.66 -9.53 16.59
CA LEU A 129 -5.35 -10.73 16.08
C LEU A 129 -4.67 -12.04 16.48
N ASP A 130 -3.88 -12.04 17.55
CA ASP A 130 -3.19 -13.22 18.09
C ASP A 130 -4.15 -14.39 18.39
N GLU A 131 -5.31 -14.11 18.98
CA GLU A 131 -6.35 -15.13 19.25
C GLU A 131 -7.19 -15.51 18.02
N ARG A 132 -7.06 -14.79 16.91
CA ARG A 132 -7.85 -14.97 15.68
C ARG A 132 -7.09 -15.65 14.55
N GLY A 133 -5.84 -16.03 14.76
CA GLY A 133 -4.97 -16.61 13.74
C GLY A 133 -5.57 -17.82 13.02
N HIS A 134 -6.34 -18.66 13.72
CA HIS A 134 -6.96 -19.87 13.20
C HIS A 134 -8.30 -19.66 12.47
N HIS A 135 -8.84 -18.43 12.44
CA HIS A 135 -10.10 -18.12 11.75
C HIS A 135 -9.88 -17.95 10.25
N TYR A 136 -10.85 -18.42 9.46
CA TYR A 136 -10.93 -18.14 8.02
C TYR A 136 -11.50 -16.74 7.77
N PRO A 137 -11.22 -16.12 6.62
CA PRO A 137 -11.74 -14.79 6.29
C PRO A 137 -13.25 -14.64 6.49
N SER A 138 -14.04 -15.67 6.19
CA SER A 138 -15.52 -15.69 6.38
C SER A 138 -15.96 -15.60 7.84
N GLN A 139 -15.06 -15.85 8.78
CA GLN A 139 -15.33 -15.83 10.23
C GLN A 139 -14.85 -14.52 10.88
N LEU A 140 -14.23 -13.65 10.10
CA LEU A 140 -13.66 -12.37 10.54
C LEU A 140 -14.56 -11.20 10.11
N SER A 141 -14.69 -10.20 10.97
CA SER A 141 -15.28 -8.91 10.59
C SER A 141 -14.44 -8.21 9.52
N GLY A 142 -15.02 -7.25 8.80
CA GLY A 142 -14.30 -6.48 7.78
C GLY A 142 -13.04 -5.78 8.34
N GLY A 143 -13.14 -5.24 9.56
CA GLY A 143 -11.99 -4.63 10.23
C GLY A 143 -10.89 -5.63 10.60
N GLU A 144 -11.25 -6.85 11.02
CA GLU A 144 -10.29 -7.93 11.28
C GLU A 144 -9.63 -8.39 9.97
N GLN A 145 -10.42 -8.59 8.90
CA GLN A 145 -9.88 -8.95 7.58
C GLN A 145 -8.87 -7.90 7.08
N GLN A 146 -9.17 -6.61 7.26
CA GLN A 146 -8.25 -5.54 6.86
C GLN A 146 -6.98 -5.56 7.70
N ARG A 147 -7.06 -5.83 9.00
CA ARG A 147 -5.88 -5.99 9.86
C ARG A 147 -5.02 -7.18 9.43
N VAL A 148 -5.61 -8.31 9.05
CA VAL A 148 -4.87 -9.44 8.44
C VAL A 148 -4.19 -9.01 7.13
N ALA A 149 -4.89 -8.25 6.25
CA ALA A 149 -4.32 -7.76 5.01
C ALA A 149 -3.14 -6.81 5.24
N VAL A 150 -3.18 -5.97 6.28
CA VAL A 150 -2.05 -5.13 6.69
C VAL A 150 -0.90 -5.98 7.22
N ALA A 151 -1.15 -6.96 8.10
CA ALA A 151 -0.13 -7.88 8.61
C ALA A 151 0.58 -8.61 7.45
N ARG A 152 -0.20 -9.15 6.49
CA ARG A 152 0.32 -9.78 5.27
C ARG A 152 1.18 -8.83 4.44
N ALA A 153 0.74 -7.58 4.26
CA ALA A 153 1.49 -6.58 3.51
C ALA A 153 2.84 -6.23 4.14
N LEU A 154 2.96 -6.39 5.46
CA LEU A 154 4.17 -6.12 6.24
C LEU A 154 5.07 -7.35 6.42
N ALA A 155 4.68 -8.52 5.92
CA ALA A 155 5.36 -9.79 6.17
C ALA A 155 6.88 -9.72 5.90
N ASN A 156 7.27 -9.20 4.77
CA ASN A 156 8.66 -9.13 4.30
C ASN A 156 9.37 -7.79 4.58
N ASP A 157 8.91 -7.01 5.56
CA ASP A 157 9.46 -5.69 5.92
C ASP A 157 9.67 -4.78 4.70
N PRO A 158 8.65 -4.59 3.86
CA PRO A 158 8.81 -3.88 2.59
C PRO A 158 9.17 -2.42 2.81
N PRO A 159 10.14 -1.85 2.07
CA PRO A 159 10.46 -0.42 2.13
C PRO A 159 9.36 0.48 1.55
N LEU A 160 8.39 -0.11 0.83
CA LEU A 160 7.26 0.58 0.21
C LEU A 160 5.96 -0.12 0.57
N LEU A 161 5.02 0.64 1.15
CA LEU A 161 3.66 0.20 1.44
C LEU A 161 2.68 1.00 0.56
N LEU A 162 1.89 0.30 -0.22
CA LEU A 162 0.85 0.85 -1.08
C LEU A 162 -0.51 0.51 -0.49
N ALA A 163 -1.41 1.49 -0.39
CA ALA A 163 -2.75 1.28 0.15
C ALA A 163 -3.79 1.93 -0.76
N ASP A 164 -4.71 1.13 -1.30
CA ASP A 164 -5.81 1.60 -2.14
C ASP A 164 -7.11 1.60 -1.34
N GLU A 165 -7.61 2.79 -0.98
CA GLU A 165 -8.84 3.01 -0.19
C GLU A 165 -8.94 2.08 1.04
N PRO A 166 -7.91 1.99 1.91
CA PRO A 166 -7.79 0.95 2.92
C PRO A 166 -8.89 0.97 3.99
N THR A 167 -9.69 2.03 4.05
CA THR A 167 -10.80 2.22 4.99
C THR A 167 -12.17 2.21 4.33
N GLY A 168 -12.23 2.09 3.00
CA GLY A 168 -13.46 2.29 2.22
C GLY A 168 -14.61 1.32 2.53
N ASN A 169 -14.32 0.15 3.10
CA ASN A 169 -15.30 -0.87 3.47
C ASN A 169 -15.46 -1.02 4.99
N LEU A 170 -15.00 -0.06 5.80
CA LEU A 170 -14.96 -0.14 7.25
C LEU A 170 -15.85 0.93 7.89
N ASP A 171 -16.36 0.63 9.07
CA ASP A 171 -16.91 1.66 9.94
C ASP A 171 -15.82 2.62 10.46
N THR A 172 -16.23 3.75 11.00
CA THR A 172 -15.34 4.84 11.42
C THR A 172 -14.29 4.38 12.45
N ALA A 173 -14.65 3.52 13.41
CA ALA A 173 -13.74 3.09 14.47
C ALA A 173 -12.65 2.15 13.92
N ASN A 174 -13.07 1.14 13.14
CA ASN A 174 -12.14 0.23 12.48
C ASN A 174 -11.28 0.96 11.44
N GLY A 175 -11.86 1.89 10.67
CA GLY A 175 -11.11 2.72 9.72
C GLY A 175 -10.00 3.51 10.40
N ARG A 176 -10.28 4.16 11.54
CA ARG A 176 -9.28 4.91 12.31
C ARG A 176 -8.14 4.01 12.81
N ALA A 177 -8.44 2.80 13.30
CA ALA A 177 -7.43 1.85 13.74
C ALA A 177 -6.48 1.43 12.60
N ILE A 178 -7.01 1.22 11.38
CA ILE A 178 -6.18 0.91 10.19
C ILE A 178 -5.28 2.10 9.81
N VAL A 179 -5.81 3.32 9.87
CA VAL A 179 -5.03 4.54 9.60
C VAL A 179 -3.88 4.67 10.59
N ASP A 180 -4.16 4.53 11.89
CA ASP A 180 -3.16 4.62 12.95
C ASP A 180 -2.06 3.58 12.76
N LEU A 181 -2.42 2.36 12.37
CA LEU A 181 -1.49 1.28 12.08
C LEU A 181 -0.59 1.61 10.88
N LEU A 182 -1.15 2.03 9.73
CA LEU A 182 -0.39 2.34 8.52
C LEU A 182 0.61 3.50 8.76
N PHE A 183 0.14 4.60 9.36
CA PHE A 183 1.01 5.73 9.68
C PHE A 183 1.98 5.42 10.83
N GLY A 184 1.60 4.54 11.77
CA GLY A 184 2.48 4.03 12.81
C GLY A 184 3.69 3.30 12.23
N VAL A 185 3.45 2.35 11.31
CA VAL A 185 4.50 1.62 10.59
C VAL A 185 5.38 2.56 9.77
N ASN A 186 4.77 3.50 9.01
CA ASN A 186 5.53 4.49 8.23
C ASN A 186 6.54 5.24 9.11
N ARG A 187 6.12 5.70 10.29
CA ARG A 187 7.00 6.44 11.22
C ARG A 187 8.05 5.58 11.90
N ALA A 188 7.64 4.40 12.42
CA ALA A 188 8.54 3.53 13.20
C ALA A 188 9.63 2.89 12.33
N ALA A 189 9.25 2.33 11.17
CA ALA A 189 10.15 1.63 10.26
C ALA A 189 10.72 2.51 9.13
N ARG A 190 10.31 3.79 9.04
CA ARG A 190 10.61 4.68 7.90
C ARG A 190 10.21 4.07 6.55
N THR A 191 9.17 3.23 6.55
CA THR A 191 8.57 2.68 5.35
C THR A 191 7.94 3.81 4.54
N THR A 192 8.14 3.86 3.24
CA THR A 192 7.44 4.82 2.37
C THR A 192 6.00 4.38 2.23
N LEU A 193 5.03 5.24 2.55
CA LEU A 193 3.61 4.94 2.44
C LEU A 193 2.99 5.74 1.29
N VAL A 194 2.37 5.06 0.33
CA VAL A 194 1.55 5.69 -0.71
C VAL A 194 0.11 5.26 -0.53
N LEU A 195 -0.74 6.20 -0.22
CA LEU A 195 -2.15 6.00 0.09
C LEU A 195 -3.02 6.63 -0.99
N VAL A 196 -3.93 5.87 -1.56
CA VAL A 196 -5.03 6.39 -2.38
C VAL A 196 -6.26 6.50 -1.50
N THR A 197 -6.88 7.67 -1.48
CA THR A 197 -8.13 7.88 -0.74
C THR A 197 -8.95 9.04 -1.29
N HIS A 198 -10.26 9.00 -1.09
CA HIS A 198 -11.17 10.14 -1.28
C HIS A 198 -11.46 10.86 0.05
N ASP A 199 -11.04 10.31 1.18
CA ASP A 199 -11.19 10.91 2.51
C ASP A 199 -10.13 12.00 2.70
N ARG A 200 -10.61 13.25 2.87
CA ARG A 200 -9.76 14.43 3.06
C ARG A 200 -9.08 14.45 4.43
N GLU A 201 -9.72 13.92 5.47
CA GLU A 201 -9.15 13.89 6.82
C GLU A 201 -7.98 12.91 6.84
N LEU A 202 -8.16 11.75 6.22
CA LEU A 202 -7.10 10.76 6.05
C LEU A 202 -5.94 11.31 5.21
N ALA A 203 -6.24 11.96 4.10
CA ALA A 203 -5.22 12.57 3.25
C ALA A 203 -4.42 13.67 3.98
N ALA A 204 -5.06 14.40 4.87
CA ALA A 204 -4.42 15.45 5.67
C ALA A 204 -3.37 14.94 6.67
N LEU A 205 -3.33 13.64 6.96
CA LEU A 205 -2.30 13.03 7.81
C LEU A 205 -0.98 12.80 7.07
N ALA A 206 -1.01 12.72 5.73
CA ALA A 206 0.18 12.47 4.92
C ALA A 206 1.13 13.69 4.85
N ASP A 207 2.41 13.42 4.68
CA ASP A 207 3.45 14.46 4.50
C ASP A 207 3.28 15.21 3.18
N ILE A 208 2.81 14.51 2.15
CA ILE A 208 2.64 15.04 0.79
C ILE A 208 1.23 14.64 0.32
N GLN A 209 0.51 15.60 -0.22
CA GLN A 209 -0.76 15.36 -0.90
C GLN A 209 -0.62 15.64 -2.40
N ILE A 210 -1.15 14.76 -3.22
CA ILE A 210 -1.16 14.86 -4.68
C ILE A 210 -2.61 14.76 -5.15
N ALA A 211 -3.12 15.83 -5.75
CA ALA A 211 -4.45 15.81 -6.34
C ALA A 211 -4.37 15.35 -7.80
N LEU A 212 -5.10 14.28 -8.10
CA LEU A 212 -5.24 13.72 -9.45
C LEU A 212 -6.64 14.04 -10.01
N ARG A 213 -6.70 14.62 -11.19
CA ARG A 213 -7.96 14.89 -11.90
C ARG A 213 -7.77 14.58 -13.39
N ASP A 214 -8.71 13.82 -13.97
CA ASP A 214 -8.70 13.45 -15.39
C ASP A 214 -7.33 12.92 -15.86
N GLY A 215 -6.74 12.05 -15.07
CA GLY A 215 -5.44 11.44 -15.35
C GLY A 215 -4.23 12.39 -15.26
N ARG A 216 -4.35 13.55 -14.64
CA ARG A 216 -3.29 14.56 -14.50
C ARG A 216 -3.09 14.92 -13.02
N VAL A 217 -1.85 15.16 -12.64
CA VAL A 217 -1.53 15.81 -11.36
C VAL A 217 -1.87 17.29 -11.50
N VAL A 218 -2.85 17.75 -10.73
CA VAL A 218 -3.31 19.15 -10.76
C VAL A 218 -2.78 19.97 -9.59
N GLU A 219 -2.38 19.29 -8.51
CA GLU A 219 -1.87 19.95 -7.32
C GLU A 219 -0.92 19.03 -6.56
N ARG A 220 0.12 19.60 -5.96
CA ARG A 220 1.01 18.95 -5.00
C ARG A 220 1.21 19.89 -3.81
N GLN A 221 0.85 19.39 -2.62
CA GLN A 221 1.05 20.10 -1.36
C GLN A 221 2.00 19.31 -0.48
N GLU A 222 2.97 19.97 0.13
CA GLU A 222 3.85 19.36 1.13
C GLU A 222 3.59 20.00 2.50
N ARG A 223 3.38 19.17 3.50
CA ARG A 223 3.32 19.66 4.89
C ARG A 223 4.73 20.02 5.33
N HIS A 224 4.91 21.23 5.79
CA HIS A 224 6.13 21.62 6.49
C HIS A 224 6.25 20.82 7.78
N ALA A 225 7.40 20.23 8.03
CA ALA A 225 7.70 19.46 9.23
C ALA A 225 7.60 20.36 10.48
N GLY A 226 6.44 20.40 11.12
CA GLY A 226 6.20 21.25 12.29
C GLY A 226 5.11 20.77 13.23
N VAL A 227 4.19 19.93 12.78
CA VAL A 227 3.12 19.38 13.63
C VAL A 227 2.97 17.89 13.36
N ALA A 228 3.68 17.06 14.14
CA ALA A 228 3.40 15.64 14.17
C ALA A 228 2.00 15.42 14.76
N PRO A 229 1.07 14.72 14.07
CA PRO A 229 -0.16 14.28 14.72
C PRO A 229 0.22 13.32 15.86
N VAL A 230 -0.34 13.57 17.03
CA VAL A 230 -0.16 12.70 18.20
C VAL A 230 -0.87 11.39 17.91
N VAL A 231 -0.12 10.32 17.73
CA VAL A 231 -0.64 8.95 17.62
C VAL A 231 -0.13 8.15 18.80
N PRO A 232 -0.98 7.33 19.46
CA PRO A 232 -0.60 6.57 20.64
C PRO A 232 0.55 5.58 20.38
N PRO A 233 1.35 5.23 21.41
CA PRO A 233 2.64 4.53 21.28
C PRO A 233 2.55 3.00 21.10
N ALA A 234 1.51 2.44 20.49
CA ALA A 234 1.30 0.98 20.46
C ALA A 234 2.16 0.19 19.44
N VAL A 235 2.80 0.84 18.46
CA VAL A 235 3.47 0.13 17.34
C VAL A 235 5.02 0.15 17.45
N GLY A 236 5.58 0.99 18.31
CA GLY A 236 7.04 1.26 18.31
C GLY A 236 7.94 0.16 18.86
N THR A 237 7.43 -0.85 19.57
CA THR A 237 8.26 -1.80 20.30
C THR A 237 8.49 -3.14 19.57
N LEU A 238 7.74 -3.44 18.53
CA LEU A 238 7.76 -4.74 17.84
C LEU A 238 8.49 -4.76 16.50
N LEU A 239 8.96 -3.61 16.00
CA LEU A 239 9.61 -3.50 14.68
C LEU A 239 11.15 -3.38 14.73
N VAL A 240 11.75 -3.44 15.92
CA VAL A 240 13.21 -3.35 16.07
C VAL A 240 13.70 -4.67 16.66
N HIS A 241 13.88 -5.67 15.81
CA HIS A 241 14.85 -6.78 16.03
C HIS A 241 15.09 -7.49 14.70
#